data_0a017d3b19570f70fa6cf3d1c6dd4bd3
#
_entry.id   0a017d3b19570f70fa6cf3d1c6dd4bd3
#
_cell.length_a   1.000
_cell.length_b   1.000
_cell.length_c   1.000
_cell.angle_alpha   90.00
_cell.angle_beta   90.00
_cell.angle_gamma   90.00
#
_symmetry.space_group_name_H-M   'P 1'
#
loop_
_entity.id
_entity.type
_entity.pdbx_description
1 polymer ?
#
loop_
_entity_poly.entity_id
_entity_poly.type
_entity_poly.pdbx_seq_one_letter_code
_entity_poly.pdbx_strand_id
1 'polypeptide(L)'
;MAWKRIIIALFLISSVVEADEVKLSKIVSLNQPWGSSFINDEEIILTEKEGKIKIVNINTKDILDIEHNLNFLVYGQGGLLDILHKDQDLWISYSEDRGDWKTSTSIAKAKLNRKKLSFSNIFQA
;
A
#
# COMPACT_ATOMS: atom_id res chain seq x y z
N MET A 1 72.08 3.35 -28.45
CA MET A 1 71.23 3.24 -27.24
C MET A 1 69.75 3.16 -27.70
N ALA A 2 69.14 2.01 -27.51
CA ALA A 2 67.73 1.82 -27.88
C ALA A 2 66.82 2.21 -26.70
N TRP A 3 66.06 3.25 -26.86
CA TRP A 3 65.04 3.64 -25.88
C TRP A 3 63.87 2.74 -26.08
N LYS A 4 63.60 1.81 -25.16
CA LYS A 4 62.37 1.03 -25.13
C LYS A 4 61.26 1.92 -24.65
N ARG A 5 60.38 2.33 -25.57
CA ARG A 5 59.11 2.98 -25.23
C ARG A 5 58.17 1.91 -24.68
N ILE A 6 57.94 1.94 -23.37
CA ILE A 6 56.91 1.14 -22.72
C ILE A 6 55.58 1.85 -22.99
N ILE A 7 54.75 1.29 -23.86
CA ILE A 7 53.38 1.72 -24.07
C ILE A 7 52.53 1.02 -22.99
N ILE A 8 52.16 1.75 -21.96
CA ILE A 8 51.16 1.29 -20.99
C ILE A 8 49.78 1.46 -21.64
N ALA A 9 49.23 0.35 -22.14
CA ALA A 9 47.83 0.32 -22.57
C ALA A 9 46.93 0.32 -21.33
N LEU A 10 46.35 1.46 -21.03
CA LEU A 10 45.34 1.59 -19.97
C LEU A 10 44.05 0.97 -20.49
N PHE A 11 43.76 -0.28 -20.11
CA PHE A 11 42.47 -0.91 -20.34
C PHE A 11 41.45 -0.27 -19.40
N LEU A 12 40.66 0.69 -19.91
CA LEU A 12 39.45 1.16 -19.27
C LEU A 12 38.40 0.05 -19.38
N ILE A 13 38.29 -0.76 -18.34
CA ILE A 13 37.17 -1.68 -18.19
C ILE A 13 35.97 -0.82 -17.82
N SER A 14 35.20 -0.39 -18.81
CA SER A 14 33.87 0.17 -18.57
C SER A 14 32.95 -0.98 -18.18
N SER A 15 32.69 -1.12 -16.88
CA SER A 15 31.57 -1.95 -16.41
C SER A 15 30.28 -1.31 -16.90
N VAL A 16 29.66 -1.92 -17.89
CA VAL A 16 28.28 -1.57 -18.28
C VAL A 16 27.39 -2.05 -17.13
N VAL A 17 26.94 -1.13 -16.32
CA VAL A 17 25.87 -1.40 -15.36
C VAL A 17 24.58 -1.49 -16.19
N GLU A 18 24.14 -2.70 -16.50
CA GLU A 18 22.79 -2.90 -17.02
C GLU A 18 21.84 -2.54 -15.89
N ALA A 19 21.09 -1.46 -16.07
CA ALA A 19 19.97 -1.17 -15.20
C ALA A 19 18.86 -2.19 -15.54
N ASP A 20 18.43 -2.95 -14.53
CA ASP A 20 17.30 -3.85 -14.68
C ASP A 20 16.08 -3.05 -15.18
N GLU A 21 15.48 -3.48 -16.28
CA GLU A 21 14.31 -2.86 -16.85
C GLU A 21 13.12 -3.04 -15.89
N VAL A 22 12.63 -1.94 -15.28
CA VAL A 22 11.44 -1.98 -14.44
C VAL A 22 10.21 -2.18 -15.33
N LYS A 23 9.61 -3.35 -15.25
CA LYS A 23 8.40 -3.68 -15.98
C LYS A 23 7.16 -3.44 -15.11
N LEU A 24 6.28 -2.54 -15.56
CA LEU A 24 4.99 -2.29 -14.93
C LEU A 24 3.91 -3.15 -15.59
N SER A 25 3.10 -3.84 -14.78
CA SER A 25 1.93 -4.58 -15.23
C SER A 25 0.72 -4.25 -14.38
N LYS A 26 -0.44 -4.05 -15.05
CA LYS A 26 -1.71 -3.79 -14.36
C LYS A 26 -2.24 -5.10 -13.76
N ILE A 27 -2.55 -5.10 -12.48
CA ILE A 27 -3.17 -6.23 -11.77
C ILE A 27 -4.69 -6.13 -11.87
N VAL A 28 -5.29 -5.09 -11.29
CA VAL A 28 -6.74 -4.84 -11.27
C VAL A 28 -7.03 -3.33 -11.42
N SER A 29 -8.30 -3.00 -11.63
CA SER A 29 -8.79 -1.62 -11.54
C SER A 29 -9.52 -1.42 -10.22
N LEU A 30 -9.24 -0.31 -9.54
CA LEU A 30 -9.82 0.05 -8.26
C LEU A 30 -10.39 1.47 -8.33
N ASN A 31 -11.30 1.80 -7.39
CA ASN A 31 -11.88 3.13 -7.31
C ASN A 31 -11.18 3.92 -6.20
N GLN A 32 -10.35 4.90 -6.58
CA GLN A 32 -9.61 5.77 -5.66
C GLN A 32 -8.90 5.00 -4.52
N PRO A 33 -8.01 4.03 -4.85
CA PRO A 33 -7.26 3.32 -3.82
C PRO A 33 -6.35 4.30 -3.08
N TRP A 34 -6.25 4.15 -1.76
CA TRP A 34 -5.47 5.06 -0.95
C TRP A 34 -4.29 4.38 -0.28
N GLY A 35 -4.53 3.42 0.59
CA GLY A 35 -3.50 2.69 1.31
C GLY A 35 -3.56 1.19 1.05
N SER A 36 -2.43 0.51 1.21
CA SER A 36 -2.36 -0.93 1.03
C SER A 36 -1.28 -1.58 1.89
N SER A 37 -1.47 -2.85 2.22
CA SER A 37 -0.51 -3.67 2.93
C SER A 37 -0.59 -5.11 2.44
N PHE A 38 0.56 -5.79 2.29
CA PHE A 38 0.56 -7.22 2.04
C PHE A 38 0.07 -7.97 3.28
N ILE A 39 -0.79 -8.97 3.09
CA ILE A 39 -1.21 -9.90 4.15
C ILE A 39 -0.54 -11.27 4.02
N ASN A 40 -0.04 -11.58 2.85
CA ASN A 40 0.84 -12.70 2.52
C ASN A 40 1.52 -12.43 1.17
N ASP A 41 2.25 -13.40 0.62
CA ASP A 41 3.00 -13.25 -0.64
C ASP A 41 2.12 -13.08 -1.89
N GLU A 42 0.82 -13.39 -1.79
CA GLU A 42 -0.11 -13.36 -2.92
C GLU A 42 -1.24 -12.35 -2.77
N GLU A 43 -1.46 -11.80 -1.58
CA GLU A 43 -2.63 -10.98 -1.29
C GLU A 43 -2.28 -9.65 -0.65
N ILE A 44 -2.96 -8.62 -1.12
CA ILE A 44 -2.87 -7.26 -0.61
C ILE A 44 -4.24 -6.87 -0.06
N ILE A 45 -4.28 -6.36 1.18
CA ILE A 45 -5.44 -5.64 1.69
C ILE A 45 -5.27 -4.15 1.37
N LEU A 46 -6.33 -3.48 0.95
CA LEU A 46 -6.29 -2.08 0.59
C LEU A 46 -7.58 -1.35 0.94
N THR A 47 -7.46 -0.03 1.02
CA THR A 47 -8.59 0.87 1.22
C THR A 47 -8.91 1.61 -0.07
N GLU A 48 -10.19 1.84 -0.31
CA GLU A 48 -10.67 2.85 -1.24
C GLU A 48 -11.23 4.04 -0.44
N LYS A 49 -10.91 5.24 -0.86
CA LYS A 49 -11.28 6.49 -0.16
C LYS A 49 -12.75 6.53 0.24
N GLU A 50 -13.64 6.06 -0.63
CA GLU A 50 -15.08 6.11 -0.45
C GLU A 50 -15.63 5.07 0.55
N GLY A 51 -14.76 4.31 1.21
CA GLY A 51 -15.17 3.45 2.32
C GLY A 51 -15.09 1.95 2.06
N LYS A 52 -14.53 1.51 0.96
CA LYS A 52 -14.32 0.08 0.69
C LYS A 52 -13.00 -0.39 1.27
N ILE A 53 -13.02 -1.60 1.84
CA ILE A 53 -11.82 -2.37 2.17
C ILE A 53 -11.86 -3.64 1.34
N LYS A 54 -10.78 -3.91 0.63
CA LYS A 54 -10.70 -5.02 -0.32
C LYS A 54 -9.45 -5.85 -0.08
N ILE A 55 -9.54 -7.16 -0.32
CA ILE A 55 -8.38 -8.03 -0.51
C ILE A 55 -8.29 -8.35 -1.99
N VAL A 56 -7.11 -8.17 -2.55
CA VAL A 56 -6.81 -8.50 -3.95
C VAL A 56 -5.75 -9.58 -3.99
N ASN A 57 -6.03 -10.69 -4.67
CA ASN A 57 -5.00 -11.67 -5.00
C ASN A 57 -4.25 -11.19 -6.24
N ILE A 58 -2.93 -10.99 -6.13
CA ILE A 58 -2.11 -10.43 -7.21
C ILE A 58 -1.88 -11.41 -8.37
N ASN A 59 -2.03 -12.71 -8.14
CA ASN A 59 -1.85 -13.76 -9.15
C ASN A 59 -3.15 -14.07 -9.88
N THR A 60 -4.23 -14.38 -9.14
CA THR A 60 -5.54 -14.73 -9.73
C THR A 60 -6.33 -13.50 -10.14
N LYS A 61 -6.02 -12.32 -9.58
CA LYS A 61 -6.74 -11.05 -9.77
C LYS A 61 -8.13 -11.03 -9.14
N ASP A 62 -8.43 -11.99 -8.27
CA ASP A 62 -9.67 -12.00 -7.51
C ASP A 62 -9.73 -10.84 -6.53
N ILE A 63 -10.92 -10.26 -6.38
CA ILE A 63 -11.19 -9.14 -5.46
C ILE A 63 -12.26 -9.59 -4.48
N LEU A 64 -11.99 -9.44 -3.19
CA LEU A 64 -12.91 -9.68 -2.10
C LEU A 64 -13.21 -8.36 -1.38
N ASP A 65 -14.46 -7.93 -1.40
CA ASP A 65 -14.95 -6.81 -0.58
C ASP A 65 -15.19 -7.29 0.86
N ILE A 66 -14.70 -6.54 1.85
CA ILE A 66 -14.87 -6.88 3.27
C ILE A 66 -15.71 -5.79 3.94
N GLU A 67 -16.74 -6.23 4.64
CA GLU A 67 -17.55 -5.34 5.48
C GLU A 67 -16.76 -4.84 6.70
N HIS A 68 -17.07 -3.64 7.17
CA HIS A 68 -16.47 -3.06 8.37
C HIS A 68 -17.43 -2.11 9.09
N ASN A 69 -17.08 -1.75 10.33
CA ASN A 69 -17.89 -0.92 11.22
C ASN A 69 -17.35 0.51 11.43
N LEU A 70 -16.42 0.97 10.59
CA LEU A 70 -15.86 2.32 10.74
C LEU A 70 -16.95 3.37 10.47
N ASN A 71 -17.03 4.38 11.33
CA ASN A 71 -17.87 5.56 11.15
C ASN A 71 -17.04 6.68 10.53
N PHE A 72 -17.05 6.78 9.21
CA PHE A 72 -16.21 7.69 8.43
C PHE A 72 -17.05 8.68 7.63
N LEU A 73 -16.45 9.81 7.27
CA LEU A 73 -17.05 10.79 6.37
C LEU A 73 -16.10 11.04 5.19
N VAL A 74 -16.64 10.94 3.98
CA VAL A 74 -15.91 11.26 2.75
C VAL A 74 -16.15 12.74 2.42
N TYR A 75 -15.09 13.54 2.62
CA TYR A 75 -15.12 14.96 2.28
C TYR A 75 -13.71 15.44 1.91
N GLY A 76 -13.57 16.15 0.78
CA GLY A 76 -12.28 16.62 0.30
C GLY A 76 -11.29 15.46 0.13
N GLN A 77 -10.20 15.49 0.87
CA GLN A 77 -9.19 14.41 0.90
C GLN A 77 -9.52 13.30 1.92
N GLY A 78 -10.58 13.49 2.72
CA GLY A 78 -10.96 12.57 3.78
C GLY A 78 -11.75 11.36 3.29
N GLY A 79 -11.77 10.33 4.10
CA GLY A 79 -12.40 9.03 3.89
C GLY A 79 -11.62 7.95 4.60
N LEU A 80 -11.58 6.73 4.06
CA LEU A 80 -10.59 5.75 4.48
C LEU A 80 -9.21 6.16 3.96
N LEU A 81 -8.20 6.03 4.80
CA LEU A 81 -6.84 6.42 4.50
C LEU A 81 -5.93 5.18 4.47
N ASP A 82 -4.82 5.21 5.19
CA ASP A 82 -3.83 4.13 5.12
C ASP A 82 -4.23 2.90 5.94
N ILE A 83 -3.78 1.73 5.55
CA ILE A 83 -3.99 0.45 6.22
C ILE A 83 -2.68 -0.31 6.35
N LEU A 84 -2.44 -0.90 7.51
CA LEU A 84 -1.26 -1.69 7.81
C LEU A 84 -1.68 -3.05 8.37
N HIS A 85 -1.12 -4.11 7.84
CA HIS A 85 -1.22 -5.47 8.36
C HIS A 85 0.11 -5.90 8.97
N LYS A 86 0.05 -6.48 10.17
CA LYS A 86 1.18 -7.16 10.78
C LYS A 86 0.67 -8.30 11.66
N ASP A 87 1.19 -9.49 11.44
CA ASP A 87 0.75 -10.73 12.08
C ASP A 87 -0.74 -10.98 11.81
N GLN A 88 -1.63 -10.87 12.79
CA GLN A 88 -3.07 -10.98 12.63
C GLN A 88 -3.81 -9.65 12.85
N ASP A 89 -3.07 -8.58 13.06
CA ASP A 89 -3.61 -7.27 13.38
C ASP A 89 -3.66 -6.36 12.15
N LEU A 90 -4.71 -5.58 12.06
CA LEU A 90 -4.89 -4.50 11.10
C LEU A 90 -4.99 -3.17 11.85
N TRP A 91 -4.30 -2.17 11.34
CA TRP A 91 -4.46 -0.77 11.75
C TRP A 91 -4.92 0.04 10.55
N ILE A 92 -5.84 0.93 10.77
CA ILE A 92 -6.34 1.83 9.72
C ILE A 92 -6.39 3.25 10.26
N SER A 93 -5.96 4.19 9.45
CA SER A 93 -6.24 5.61 9.65
C SER A 93 -7.43 6.02 8.78
N TYR A 94 -8.27 6.91 9.29
CA TYR A 94 -9.46 7.33 8.57
C TYR A 94 -9.99 8.67 9.07
N SER A 95 -10.78 9.35 8.26
CA SER A 95 -11.50 10.55 8.64
C SER A 95 -12.77 10.15 9.37
N GLU A 96 -12.73 10.13 10.71
CA GLU A 96 -13.88 9.79 11.53
C GLU A 96 -14.95 10.88 11.46
N ASP A 97 -16.18 10.48 11.23
CA ASP A 97 -17.33 11.38 11.29
C ASP A 97 -17.59 11.83 12.73
N ARG A 98 -17.52 13.14 12.97
CA ARG A 98 -17.78 13.77 14.27
C ARG A 98 -19.14 14.47 14.33
N GLY A 99 -19.99 14.24 13.32
CA GLY A 99 -21.27 14.94 13.16
C GLY A 99 -21.09 16.36 12.61
N ASP A 100 -22.19 16.94 12.14
CA ASP A 100 -22.23 18.31 11.61
C ASP A 100 -21.19 18.60 10.52
N TRP A 101 -20.90 17.62 9.66
CA TRP A 101 -19.88 17.70 8.59
C TRP A 101 -18.45 17.94 9.10
N LYS A 102 -18.18 17.61 10.35
CA LYS A 102 -16.85 17.69 10.97
C LYS A 102 -16.20 16.33 10.94
N THR A 103 -14.92 16.33 10.65
CA THR A 103 -14.08 15.13 10.68
C THR A 103 -12.82 15.37 11.50
N SER A 104 -12.28 14.30 12.05
CA SER A 104 -10.95 14.27 12.63
C SER A 104 -10.28 12.96 12.26
N THR A 105 -8.94 12.95 12.21
CA THR A 105 -8.19 11.72 11.94
C THR A 105 -8.27 10.81 13.16
N SER A 106 -8.63 9.56 12.92
CA SER A 106 -8.63 8.50 13.93
C SER A 106 -7.83 7.31 13.43
N ILE A 107 -7.31 6.53 14.36
CA ILE A 107 -6.69 5.24 14.10
C ILE A 107 -7.48 4.17 14.82
N ALA A 108 -7.84 3.13 14.08
CA ALA A 108 -8.54 1.98 14.62
C ALA A 108 -7.77 0.70 14.37
N LYS A 109 -8.02 -0.30 15.20
CA LYS A 109 -7.41 -1.62 15.15
C LYS A 109 -8.47 -2.70 15.07
N ALA A 110 -8.22 -3.74 14.27
CA ALA A 110 -9.03 -4.95 14.18
C ALA A 110 -8.14 -6.20 14.05
N LYS A 111 -8.71 -7.37 14.28
CA LYS A 111 -8.13 -8.63 13.81
C LYS A 111 -8.54 -8.88 12.37
N LEU A 112 -7.61 -9.42 11.57
CA LEU A 112 -7.91 -9.79 10.18
C LEU A 112 -9.02 -10.85 10.15
N ASN A 113 -10.11 -10.54 9.47
CA ASN A 113 -11.24 -11.43 9.21
C ASN A 113 -11.77 -11.15 7.80
N ARG A 114 -11.88 -12.17 6.98
CA ARG A 114 -12.26 -12.02 5.56
C ARG A 114 -13.76 -11.75 5.34
N LYS A 115 -14.59 -11.93 6.37
CA LYS A 115 -16.04 -11.66 6.27
C LYS A 115 -16.37 -10.26 6.74
N LYS A 116 -15.86 -9.89 7.93
CA LYS A 116 -16.16 -8.60 8.55
C LYS A 116 -15.02 -8.17 9.47
N LEU A 117 -14.59 -6.93 9.32
CA LEU A 117 -13.60 -6.29 10.18
C LEU A 117 -14.32 -5.50 11.28
N SER A 118 -14.06 -5.86 12.53
CA SER A 118 -14.58 -5.16 13.70
C SER A 118 -13.48 -4.29 14.29
N PHE A 119 -13.46 -3.04 13.87
CA PHE A 119 -12.48 -2.05 14.33
C PHE A 119 -12.90 -1.42 15.66
N SER A 120 -11.89 -1.14 16.48
CA SER A 120 -12.00 -0.31 17.67
C SER A 120 -10.97 0.82 17.59
N ASN A 121 -11.39 2.05 17.88
CA ASN A 121 -10.49 3.18 17.90
C ASN A 121 -9.44 3.02 18.99
N ILE A 122 -8.18 3.29 18.62
CA ILE A 122 -7.04 3.34 19.53
C ILE A 122 -6.46 4.74 19.65
N PHE A 123 -6.80 5.62 18.72
CA PHE A 123 -6.44 7.04 18.73
C PHE A 123 -7.54 7.87 18.06
N GLN A 124 -7.84 9.01 18.63
CA GLN A 124 -8.75 10.04 18.10
C GLN A 124 -8.09 11.41 18.29
N ALA A 125 -7.85 12.12 17.16
CA ALA A 125 -7.33 13.49 17.19
C ALA A 125 -8.41 14.50 17.58
#